data_5fb9e2b61f154f4082e95787ab918266
#
_entry.id   5fb9e2b61f154f4082e95787ab918266
#
_cell.length_a   1.000
_cell.length_b   1.000
_cell.length_c   1.000
_cell.angle_alpha   90.00
_cell.angle_beta   90.00
_cell.angle_gamma   90.00
#
_symmetry.space_group_name_H-M   'P 1'
#
loop_
_entity.id
_entity.type
_entity.pdbx_description
1 polymer ?
#
loop_
_entity_poly.entity_id
_entity_poly.type
_entity_poly.pdbx_seq_one_letter_code
_entity_poly.pdbx_strand_id
1 'polypeptide(L)'
;MNAIQSISRSASASWRTQSHAARVLRLFLGVTWIYAGWDKASDPGFLTRGSSTFIGTQLAAYAQNSPISFLLNHAIEHATQVGIFVMVTEFAIGLATLLSVAPTSAAFGGFAMATGLWLSSSFHTTPYFLASDSAYAIMWLAYLLLLIGNRRMPSMNIERRGVIRTGVVGTLAILASFAGRAFPKASAATSTKASGKQIIKLSNLKVGATYNFTHSAQGVPAVLFRTKSGVFAYSAICTHQGCTVTYSATSKLLKCPCHGAEFDPATGGKAVTGPTQTPLAKIKVAVKGAWVVEA
;
A
#
# COMPACT_ATOMS: atom_id res chain seq x y z
N MET A 1 20.26 34.65 -5.55
CA MET A 1 19.28 34.14 -4.58
C MET A 1 19.16 32.62 -4.84
N ASN A 2 19.57 31.80 -3.90
CA ASN A 2 19.58 30.35 -4.08
C ASN A 2 18.16 29.78 -4.18
N ALA A 3 17.98 28.67 -4.93
CA ALA A 3 16.69 28.01 -5.12
C ALA A 3 15.98 27.69 -3.78
N ILE A 4 16.74 27.23 -2.77
CA ILE A 4 16.23 26.93 -1.42
C ILE A 4 15.61 28.16 -0.74
N GLN A 5 16.28 29.33 -0.80
CA GLN A 5 15.75 30.57 -0.24
C GLN A 5 14.48 31.02 -0.95
N SER A 6 14.42 30.80 -2.27
CA SER A 6 13.23 31.07 -3.08
C SER A 6 12.04 30.18 -2.71
N ILE A 7 12.29 28.86 -2.48
CA ILE A 7 11.27 27.91 -2.05
C ILE A 7 10.77 28.28 -0.65
N SER A 8 11.66 28.53 0.31
CA SER A 8 11.31 28.89 1.68
C SER A 8 10.44 30.15 1.75
N ARG A 9 10.81 31.19 1.00
CA ARG A 9 9.99 32.44 0.92
C ARG A 9 8.62 32.20 0.31
N SER A 10 8.54 31.39 -0.75
CA SER A 10 7.27 31.03 -1.39
C SER A 10 6.38 30.23 -0.46
N ALA A 11 6.95 29.24 0.26
CA ALA A 11 6.24 28.43 1.22
C ALA A 11 5.67 29.26 2.39
N SER A 12 6.48 30.19 2.93
CA SER A 12 6.07 31.10 4.00
C SER A 12 5.00 32.12 3.56
N ALA A 13 5.14 32.69 2.37
CA ALA A 13 4.15 33.61 1.81
C ALA A 13 2.80 32.89 1.55
N SER A 14 2.85 31.71 0.94
CA SER A 14 1.68 30.87 0.70
C SER A 14 1.00 30.46 2.03
N TRP A 15 1.78 30.12 3.06
CA TRP A 15 1.25 29.79 4.37
C TRP A 15 0.43 30.94 4.97
N ARG A 16 0.95 32.16 4.90
CA ARG A 16 0.29 33.35 5.48
C ARG A 16 -1.04 33.69 4.78
N THR A 17 -1.15 33.41 3.50
CA THR A 17 -2.33 33.75 2.67
C THR A 17 -3.40 32.66 2.64
N GLN A 18 -3.08 31.42 3.07
CA GLN A 18 -4.03 30.32 3.08
C GLN A 18 -5.00 30.39 4.28
N SER A 19 -6.23 29.95 4.07
CA SER A 19 -7.20 29.71 5.13
C SER A 19 -6.72 28.66 6.13
N HIS A 20 -7.25 28.65 7.35
CA HIS A 20 -6.92 27.62 8.34
C HIS A 20 -7.22 26.21 7.83
N ALA A 21 -8.34 26.00 7.16
CA ALA A 21 -8.70 24.71 6.54
C ALA A 21 -7.65 24.24 5.53
N ALA A 22 -7.20 25.15 4.64
CA ALA A 22 -6.17 24.83 3.66
C ALA A 22 -4.81 24.50 4.32
N ARG A 23 -4.44 25.18 5.43
CA ARG A 23 -3.21 24.88 6.19
C ARG A 23 -3.26 23.51 6.82
N VAL A 24 -4.40 23.15 7.46
CA VAL A 24 -4.59 21.83 8.07
C VAL A 24 -4.48 20.73 7.04
N LEU A 25 -5.21 20.84 5.91
CA LEU A 25 -5.13 19.86 4.83
C LEU A 25 -3.72 19.77 4.24
N ARG A 26 -3.06 20.90 4.03
CA ARG A 26 -1.68 20.94 3.51
C ARG A 26 -0.72 20.18 4.40
N LEU A 27 -0.76 20.40 5.72
CA LEU A 27 0.10 19.69 6.67
C LEU A 27 -0.22 18.21 6.69
N PHE A 28 -1.49 17.86 6.91
CA PHE A 28 -1.92 16.48 7.03
C PHE A 28 -1.59 15.68 5.77
N LEU A 29 -2.03 16.14 4.61
CA LEU A 29 -1.83 15.46 3.34
C LEU A 29 -0.35 15.39 2.95
N GLY A 30 0.40 16.48 3.13
CA GLY A 30 1.81 16.54 2.79
C GLY A 30 2.66 15.58 3.64
N VAL A 31 2.46 15.59 4.98
CA VAL A 31 3.18 14.70 5.89
C VAL A 31 2.80 13.24 5.64
N THR A 32 1.52 12.96 5.47
CA THR A 32 1.05 11.58 5.22
C THR A 32 1.62 11.00 3.92
N TRP A 33 1.69 11.80 2.85
CA TRP A 33 2.26 11.35 1.58
C TRP A 33 3.77 11.12 1.64
N ILE A 34 4.51 11.97 2.38
CA ILE A 34 5.94 11.72 2.65
C ILE A 34 6.11 10.42 3.45
N TYR A 35 5.27 10.22 4.47
CA TYR A 35 5.29 8.99 5.26
C TYR A 35 5.00 7.75 4.39
N ALA A 36 3.99 7.81 3.52
CA ALA A 36 3.64 6.72 2.62
C ALA A 36 4.79 6.35 1.67
N GLY A 37 5.45 7.35 1.09
CA GLY A 37 6.64 7.16 0.26
C GLY A 37 7.81 6.57 1.06
N TRP A 38 8.04 7.05 2.28
CA TRP A 38 9.08 6.55 3.17
C TRP A 38 8.83 5.11 3.60
N ASP A 39 7.59 4.78 3.92
CA ASP A 39 7.18 3.43 4.31
C ASP A 39 7.55 2.40 3.23
N LYS A 40 7.23 2.72 1.96
CA LYS A 40 7.58 1.90 0.80
C LYS A 40 9.09 1.89 0.52
N ALA A 41 9.76 3.04 0.66
CA ALA A 41 11.20 3.16 0.40
C ALA A 41 12.04 2.38 1.42
N SER A 42 11.62 2.37 2.68
CA SER A 42 12.32 1.67 3.77
C SER A 42 11.98 0.18 3.86
N ASP A 43 10.97 -0.30 3.12
CA ASP A 43 10.66 -1.73 3.03
C ASP A 43 11.51 -2.39 1.94
N PRO A 44 12.51 -3.23 2.30
CA PRO A 44 13.35 -3.92 1.34
C PRO A 44 12.59 -4.93 0.48
N GLY A 45 11.41 -5.38 0.94
CA GLY A 45 10.55 -6.31 0.23
C GLY A 45 9.71 -5.65 -0.85
N PHE A 46 9.40 -4.36 -0.74
CA PHE A 46 8.43 -3.67 -1.60
C PHE A 46 8.73 -3.79 -3.10
N LEU A 47 10.00 -3.72 -3.51
CA LEU A 47 10.42 -3.89 -4.91
C LEU A 47 11.07 -5.26 -5.20
N THR A 48 11.13 -6.17 -4.23
CA THR A 48 11.80 -7.46 -4.35
C THR A 48 10.80 -8.56 -4.68
N ARG A 49 10.93 -9.16 -5.87
CA ARG A 49 10.08 -10.29 -6.27
C ARG A 49 10.20 -11.45 -5.29
N GLY A 50 9.05 -12.02 -4.92
CA GLY A 50 8.98 -13.12 -3.95
C GLY A 50 8.92 -12.68 -2.49
N SER A 51 9.01 -11.38 -2.21
CA SER A 51 8.73 -10.82 -0.89
C SER A 51 7.22 -10.77 -0.61
N SER A 52 6.85 -10.85 0.66
CA SER A 52 5.46 -10.67 1.13
C SER A 52 4.89 -9.30 0.83
N THR A 53 5.75 -8.28 0.81
CA THR A 53 5.38 -6.89 0.59
C THR A 53 5.60 -6.45 -0.86
N PHE A 54 5.99 -7.37 -1.76
CA PHE A 54 6.24 -7.05 -3.16
C PHE A 54 5.03 -6.42 -3.84
N ILE A 55 5.21 -5.26 -4.44
CA ILE A 55 4.15 -4.51 -5.13
C ILE A 55 3.43 -5.35 -6.19
N GLY A 56 4.13 -6.23 -6.92
CA GLY A 56 3.51 -7.09 -7.92
C GLY A 56 2.53 -8.09 -7.34
N THR A 57 2.79 -8.60 -6.13
CA THR A 57 1.84 -9.45 -5.40
C THR A 57 0.60 -8.68 -4.97
N GLN A 58 0.80 -7.42 -4.53
CA GLN A 58 -0.31 -6.52 -4.16
C GLN A 58 -1.17 -6.18 -5.37
N LEU A 59 -0.55 -5.81 -6.51
CA LEU A 59 -1.26 -5.52 -7.76
C LEU A 59 -2.08 -6.72 -8.24
N ALA A 60 -1.52 -7.94 -8.17
CA ALA A 60 -2.22 -9.16 -8.55
C ALA A 60 -3.44 -9.46 -7.65
N ALA A 61 -3.34 -9.16 -6.36
CA ALA A 61 -4.46 -9.27 -5.44
C ALA A 61 -5.55 -8.22 -5.74
N TYR A 62 -5.15 -6.99 -5.98
CA TYR A 62 -6.07 -5.89 -6.30
C TYR A 62 -6.81 -6.12 -7.64
N ALA A 63 -6.13 -6.66 -8.65
CA ALA A 63 -6.71 -6.92 -9.96
C ALA A 63 -7.91 -7.87 -9.92
N GLN A 64 -8.05 -8.68 -8.88
CA GLN A 64 -9.15 -9.66 -8.77
C GLN A 64 -10.53 -9.01 -8.61
N ASN A 65 -10.61 -7.83 -7.96
CA ASN A 65 -11.89 -7.17 -7.64
C ASN A 65 -11.91 -5.68 -8.01
N SER A 66 -10.92 -5.21 -8.73
CA SER A 66 -10.82 -3.81 -9.14
C SER A 66 -11.58 -3.55 -10.44
N PRO A 67 -12.35 -2.44 -10.56
CA PRO A 67 -12.97 -2.04 -11.82
C PRO A 67 -11.93 -1.67 -12.90
N ILE A 68 -10.68 -1.39 -12.50
CA ILE A 68 -9.55 -1.10 -13.40
C ILE A 68 -8.59 -2.28 -13.51
N SER A 69 -9.09 -3.51 -13.35
CA SER A 69 -8.29 -4.75 -13.40
C SER A 69 -7.44 -4.87 -14.66
N PHE A 70 -7.93 -4.39 -15.81
CA PHE A 70 -7.16 -4.39 -17.07
C PHE A 70 -5.86 -3.57 -16.97
N LEU A 71 -5.89 -2.41 -16.31
CA LEU A 71 -4.69 -1.60 -16.06
C LEU A 71 -3.76 -2.27 -15.06
N LEU A 72 -4.32 -2.87 -14.00
CA LEU A 72 -3.53 -3.56 -12.98
C LEU A 72 -2.83 -4.79 -13.54
N ASN A 73 -3.48 -5.56 -14.41
CA ASN A 73 -2.87 -6.70 -15.08
C ASN A 73 -1.68 -6.28 -15.94
N HIS A 74 -1.78 -5.17 -16.68
CA HIS A 74 -0.65 -4.61 -17.39
C HIS A 74 0.45 -4.11 -16.46
N ALA A 75 0.08 -3.47 -15.33
CA ALA A 75 1.01 -2.98 -14.33
C ALA A 75 1.80 -4.11 -13.64
N ILE A 76 1.25 -5.32 -13.52
CA ILE A 76 1.92 -6.48 -12.92
C ILE A 76 3.17 -6.88 -13.72
N GLU A 77 3.13 -6.77 -15.04
CA GLU A 77 4.28 -7.07 -15.91
C GLU A 77 5.46 -6.15 -15.62
N HIS A 78 5.17 -4.90 -15.21
CA HIS A 78 6.13 -3.85 -14.88
C HIS A 78 6.11 -3.46 -13.40
N ALA A 79 5.80 -4.40 -12.52
CA ALA A 79 5.51 -4.12 -11.11
C ALA A 79 6.61 -3.33 -10.39
N THR A 80 7.89 -3.65 -10.63
CA THR A 80 9.00 -2.92 -10.00
C THR A 80 9.05 -1.46 -10.44
N GLN A 81 8.85 -1.18 -11.72
CA GLN A 81 8.81 0.19 -12.26
C GLN A 81 7.60 0.96 -11.72
N VAL A 82 6.44 0.30 -11.66
CA VAL A 82 5.22 0.87 -11.05
C VAL A 82 5.46 1.19 -9.58
N GLY A 83 6.09 0.29 -8.83
CA GLY A 83 6.44 0.52 -7.42
C GLY A 83 7.37 1.71 -7.22
N ILE A 84 8.41 1.86 -8.05
CA ILE A 84 9.30 3.01 -8.03
C ILE A 84 8.53 4.29 -8.36
N PHE A 85 7.68 4.26 -9.38
CA PHE A 85 6.85 5.40 -9.78
C PHE A 85 5.92 5.85 -8.64
N VAL A 86 5.20 4.92 -8.02
CA VAL A 86 4.30 5.21 -6.89
C VAL A 86 5.08 5.86 -5.75
N MET A 87 6.17 5.25 -5.32
CA MET A 87 7.01 5.70 -4.22
C MET A 87 7.57 7.12 -4.45
N VAL A 88 8.15 7.37 -5.64
CA VAL A 88 8.71 8.69 -5.99
C VAL A 88 7.60 9.74 -6.10
N THR A 89 6.45 9.37 -6.66
CA THR A 89 5.32 10.29 -6.82
C THR A 89 4.72 10.67 -5.47
N GLU A 90 4.60 9.75 -4.52
CA GLU A 90 4.16 10.06 -3.15
C GLU A 90 5.10 11.07 -2.47
N PHE A 91 6.40 10.86 -2.54
CA PHE A 91 7.37 11.85 -2.03
C PHE A 91 7.25 13.21 -2.74
N ALA A 92 7.17 13.21 -4.07
CA ALA A 92 7.10 14.43 -4.86
C ALA A 92 5.84 15.25 -4.53
N ILE A 93 4.68 14.60 -4.45
CA ILE A 93 3.41 15.24 -4.09
C ILE A 93 3.46 15.76 -2.65
N GLY A 94 3.94 14.96 -1.70
CA GLY A 94 4.04 15.37 -0.31
C GLY A 94 4.96 16.57 -0.12
N LEU A 95 6.16 16.54 -0.68
CA LEU A 95 7.13 17.65 -0.63
C LEU A 95 6.62 18.89 -1.36
N ALA A 96 6.07 18.74 -2.57
CA ALA A 96 5.51 19.86 -3.33
C ALA A 96 4.38 20.55 -2.56
N THR A 97 3.54 19.78 -1.90
CA THR A 97 2.43 20.25 -1.07
C THR A 97 2.96 21.04 0.14
N LEU A 98 3.88 20.48 0.92
CA LEU A 98 4.45 21.15 2.08
C LEU A 98 5.24 22.42 1.71
N LEU A 99 5.98 22.37 0.61
CA LEU A 99 6.81 23.48 0.16
C LEU A 99 6.06 24.49 -0.73
N SER A 100 4.77 24.26 -1.00
CA SER A 100 3.96 25.08 -1.95
C SER A 100 4.62 25.25 -3.32
N VAL A 101 5.24 24.19 -3.82
CA VAL A 101 5.78 24.14 -5.18
C VAL A 101 4.69 23.57 -6.08
N ALA A 102 4.28 24.34 -7.07
CA ALA A 102 3.16 24.00 -7.97
C ALA A 102 1.93 23.42 -7.20
N PRO A 103 1.38 24.13 -6.20
CA PRO A 103 0.45 23.57 -5.23
C PRO A 103 -0.83 22.99 -5.86
N THR A 104 -1.32 23.60 -6.93
CA THR A 104 -2.51 23.12 -7.66
C THR A 104 -2.22 21.80 -8.38
N SER A 105 -1.06 21.69 -9.04
CA SER A 105 -0.65 20.45 -9.71
C SER A 105 -0.37 19.34 -8.70
N ALA A 106 0.25 19.67 -7.55
CA ALA A 106 0.47 18.72 -6.47
C ALA A 106 -0.86 18.21 -5.89
N ALA A 107 -1.82 19.10 -5.63
CA ALA A 107 -3.14 18.73 -5.14
C ALA A 107 -3.93 17.88 -6.14
N PHE A 108 -3.86 18.21 -7.44
CA PHE A 108 -4.46 17.41 -8.49
C PHE A 108 -3.80 16.01 -8.59
N GLY A 109 -2.47 15.95 -8.54
CA GLY A 109 -1.72 14.70 -8.53
C GLY A 109 -2.08 13.83 -7.34
N GLY A 110 -2.20 14.42 -6.14
CA GLY A 110 -2.65 13.73 -4.93
C GLY A 110 -4.08 13.19 -5.06
N PHE A 111 -5.01 13.99 -5.61
CA PHE A 111 -6.37 13.55 -5.91
C PHE A 111 -6.41 12.38 -6.90
N ALA A 112 -5.70 12.52 -8.03
CA ALA A 112 -5.65 11.48 -9.05
C ALA A 112 -5.06 10.16 -8.51
N MET A 113 -3.96 10.27 -7.74
CA MET A 113 -3.30 9.11 -7.15
C MET A 113 -4.17 8.44 -6.08
N ALA A 114 -4.78 9.20 -5.16
CA ALA A 114 -5.68 8.67 -4.14
C ALA A 114 -6.91 8.01 -4.77
N THR A 115 -7.46 8.59 -5.85
CA THR A 115 -8.55 7.99 -6.62
C THR A 115 -8.11 6.69 -7.29
N GLY A 116 -6.91 6.67 -7.89
CA GLY A 116 -6.34 5.46 -8.48
C GLY A 116 -6.12 4.34 -7.44
N LEU A 117 -5.61 4.68 -6.26
CA LEU A 117 -5.47 3.74 -5.14
C LEU A 117 -6.84 3.23 -4.69
N TRP A 118 -7.83 4.10 -4.53
CA TRP A 118 -9.19 3.68 -4.19
C TRP A 118 -9.77 2.71 -5.23
N LEU A 119 -9.70 3.04 -6.50
CA LEU A 119 -10.19 2.16 -7.57
C LEU A 119 -9.44 0.83 -7.62
N SER A 120 -8.13 0.81 -7.35
CA SER A 120 -7.33 -0.41 -7.39
C SER A 120 -7.50 -1.29 -6.17
N SER A 121 -7.34 -0.75 -4.95
CA SER A 121 -7.17 -1.54 -3.73
C SER A 121 -8.45 -1.70 -2.91
N SER A 122 -9.33 -0.68 -2.88
CA SER A 122 -10.40 -0.60 -1.89
C SER A 122 -11.78 -0.23 -2.44
N PHE A 123 -11.95 -0.26 -3.77
CA PHE A 123 -13.23 0.05 -4.42
C PHE A 123 -14.40 -0.84 -3.97
N HIS A 124 -14.11 -2.11 -3.71
CA HIS A 124 -15.11 -3.11 -3.25
C HIS A 124 -15.47 -2.99 -1.77
N THR A 125 -14.79 -2.10 -1.02
CA THR A 125 -15.10 -1.88 0.40
C THR A 125 -16.48 -1.22 0.55
N THR A 126 -17.37 -1.88 1.29
CA THR A 126 -18.74 -1.37 1.56
C THR A 126 -18.97 -1.23 3.06
N PRO A 127 -19.45 -0.09 3.51
CA PRO A 127 -19.66 1.15 2.75
C PRO A 127 -18.33 1.84 2.36
N TYR A 128 -18.33 2.55 1.23
CA TYR A 128 -17.13 3.13 0.60
C TYR A 128 -16.30 4.04 1.53
N PHE A 129 -16.93 4.69 2.50
CA PHE A 129 -16.27 5.60 3.44
C PHE A 129 -15.41 4.88 4.50
N LEU A 130 -15.47 3.56 4.59
CA LEU A 130 -14.53 2.77 5.40
C LEU A 130 -13.19 2.56 4.69
N ALA A 131 -13.13 2.84 3.39
CA ALA A 131 -11.88 2.82 2.65
C ALA A 131 -11.10 4.11 2.89
N SER A 132 -9.90 4.02 3.47
CA SER A 132 -9.04 5.18 3.70
C SER A 132 -8.74 5.96 2.42
N ASP A 133 -8.55 5.26 1.30
CA ASP A 133 -8.21 5.86 0.01
C ASP A 133 -9.31 6.78 -0.53
N SER A 134 -10.59 6.43 -0.33
CA SER A 134 -11.71 7.29 -0.71
C SER A 134 -11.74 8.58 0.14
N ALA A 135 -11.44 8.49 1.43
CA ALA A 135 -11.34 9.64 2.31
C ALA A 135 -10.18 10.56 1.89
N TYR A 136 -9.02 9.99 1.55
CA TYR A 136 -7.89 10.77 1.02
C TYR A 136 -8.22 11.43 -0.31
N ALA A 137 -8.94 10.76 -1.23
CA ALA A 137 -9.38 11.36 -2.48
C ALA A 137 -10.26 12.59 -2.24
N ILE A 138 -11.23 12.51 -1.33
CA ILE A 138 -12.09 13.64 -0.94
C ILE A 138 -11.28 14.78 -0.30
N MET A 139 -10.34 14.47 0.59
CA MET A 139 -9.49 15.49 1.23
C MET A 139 -8.58 16.20 0.23
N TRP A 140 -7.99 15.47 -0.73
CA TRP A 140 -7.21 16.07 -1.81
C TRP A 140 -8.06 16.96 -2.73
N LEU A 141 -9.28 16.49 -3.07
CA LEU A 141 -10.23 17.29 -3.85
C LEU A 141 -10.60 18.58 -3.10
N ALA A 142 -10.92 18.47 -1.81
CA ALA A 142 -11.24 19.65 -0.97
C ALA A 142 -10.05 20.64 -0.92
N TYR A 143 -8.83 20.14 -0.76
CA TYR A 143 -7.63 20.96 -0.79
C TYR A 143 -7.43 21.64 -2.16
N LEU A 144 -7.62 20.91 -3.26
CA LEU A 144 -7.56 21.45 -4.62
C LEU A 144 -8.59 22.58 -4.83
N LEU A 145 -9.84 22.34 -4.41
CA LEU A 145 -10.91 23.35 -4.53
C LEU A 145 -10.61 24.61 -3.70
N LEU A 146 -10.06 24.48 -2.49
CA LEU A 146 -9.62 25.62 -1.68
C LEU A 146 -8.48 26.40 -2.35
N LEU A 147 -7.57 25.72 -3.05
CA LEU A 147 -6.50 26.38 -3.81
C LEU A 147 -7.02 27.13 -5.05
N ILE A 148 -8.00 26.56 -5.75
CA ILE A 148 -8.61 27.18 -6.94
C ILE A 148 -9.52 28.34 -6.55
N GLY A 149 -10.37 28.16 -5.54
CA GLY A 149 -11.33 29.18 -5.09
C GLY A 149 -10.66 30.45 -4.53
N ASN A 150 -9.43 30.34 -4.04
CA ASN A 150 -8.63 31.47 -3.55
C ASN A 150 -7.85 32.21 -4.66
N ARG A 151 -7.93 31.74 -5.90
CA ARG A 151 -7.21 32.34 -7.05
C ARG A 151 -8.21 32.95 -8.05
N ARG A 152 -8.08 34.24 -8.32
CA ARG A 152 -8.38 34.75 -9.67
C ARG A 152 -7.45 33.96 -10.59
N MET A 153 -7.99 33.24 -11.58
CA MET A 153 -7.21 32.37 -12.48
C MET A 153 -5.93 33.07 -12.94
N PRO A 154 -4.73 32.65 -12.55
CA PRO A 154 -3.52 33.15 -13.12
C PRO A 154 -3.33 32.49 -14.49
N SER A 155 -3.00 33.30 -15.50
CA SER A 155 -2.43 32.78 -16.74
C SER A 155 -1.30 31.77 -16.40
N MET A 156 -1.29 30.63 -17.08
CA MET A 156 -0.20 29.63 -16.93
C MET A 156 1.08 30.22 -17.55
N ASN A 157 1.73 31.11 -16.82
CA ASN A 157 3.09 31.54 -17.14
C ASN A 157 4.03 30.49 -16.54
N ILE A 158 4.63 29.66 -17.39
CA ILE A 158 5.72 28.76 -17.03
C ILE A 158 6.95 29.64 -16.79
N GLU A 159 7.02 30.22 -15.60
CA GLU A 159 8.22 30.98 -15.21
C GLU A 159 9.38 30.02 -15.02
N ARG A 160 10.56 30.38 -15.57
CA ARG A 160 11.82 29.62 -15.38
C ARG A 160 12.08 29.24 -13.91
N ARG A 161 11.66 30.10 -12.97
CA ARG A 161 11.73 29.84 -11.51
C ARG A 161 10.80 28.69 -11.07
N GLY A 162 9.64 28.52 -11.68
CA GLY A 162 8.72 27.41 -11.40
C GLY A 162 9.33 26.07 -11.83
N VAL A 163 9.91 26.03 -13.02
CA VAL A 163 10.59 24.82 -13.54
C VAL A 163 11.75 24.39 -12.63
N ILE A 164 12.60 25.32 -12.21
CA ILE A 164 13.72 25.03 -11.30
C ILE A 164 13.21 24.48 -9.95
N ARG A 165 12.16 25.07 -9.38
CA ARG A 165 11.58 24.62 -8.10
C ARG A 165 11.01 23.22 -8.21
N THR A 166 10.29 22.91 -9.30
CA THR A 166 9.74 21.58 -9.57
C THR A 166 10.86 20.56 -9.76
N GLY A 167 11.95 20.92 -10.46
CA GLY A 167 13.13 20.10 -10.61
C GLY A 167 13.79 19.76 -9.27
N VAL A 168 13.95 20.75 -8.37
CA VAL A 168 14.50 20.53 -7.02
C VAL A 168 13.63 19.56 -6.22
N VAL A 169 12.30 19.72 -6.24
CA VAL A 169 11.38 18.82 -5.52
C VAL A 169 11.45 17.42 -6.10
N GLY A 170 11.48 17.26 -7.42
CA GLY A 170 11.64 15.97 -8.08
C GLY A 170 12.95 15.28 -7.68
N THR A 171 14.06 16.01 -7.68
CA THR A 171 15.37 15.50 -7.24
C THR A 171 15.34 15.06 -5.77
N LEU A 172 14.76 15.87 -4.88
CA LEU A 172 14.62 15.51 -3.47
C LEU A 172 13.74 14.28 -3.26
N ALA A 173 12.66 14.12 -4.04
CA ALA A 173 11.81 12.93 -3.99
C ALA A 173 12.57 11.66 -4.39
N ILE A 174 13.37 11.73 -5.46
CA ILE A 174 14.23 10.63 -5.89
C ILE A 174 15.27 10.31 -4.80
N LEU A 175 15.97 11.30 -4.26
CA LEU A 175 16.96 11.11 -3.20
C LEU A 175 16.33 10.52 -1.94
N ALA A 176 15.13 10.95 -1.53
CA ALA A 176 14.41 10.39 -0.39
C ALA A 176 14.05 8.92 -0.62
N SER A 177 13.67 8.56 -1.86
CA SER A 177 13.38 7.17 -2.24
C SER A 177 14.61 6.26 -2.13
N PHE A 178 15.80 6.76 -2.48
CA PHE A 178 17.06 6.03 -2.29
C PHE A 178 17.51 6.01 -0.82
N ALA A 179 17.33 7.12 -0.08
CA ALA A 179 17.67 7.19 1.34
C ALA A 179 16.87 6.19 2.18
N GLY A 180 15.58 6.00 1.88
CA GLY A 180 14.75 5.00 2.55
C GLY A 180 15.31 3.58 2.46
N ARG A 181 16.00 3.26 1.35
CA ARG A 181 16.67 1.96 1.18
C ARG A 181 17.96 1.82 1.97
N ALA A 182 18.62 2.93 2.32
CA ALA A 182 19.80 2.91 3.18
C ALA A 182 19.44 2.65 4.66
N PHE A 183 18.19 2.88 5.04
CA PHE A 183 17.65 2.63 6.39
C PHE A 183 16.47 1.65 6.32
N PRO A 184 16.71 0.37 5.95
CA PRO A 184 15.63 -0.60 5.78
C PRO A 184 14.97 -0.94 7.12
N LYS A 185 13.65 -1.13 7.08
CA LYS A 185 12.94 -1.80 8.18
C LYS A 185 13.52 -3.20 8.37
N ALA A 186 13.57 -3.69 9.60
CA ALA A 186 13.99 -5.07 9.89
C ALA A 186 13.18 -6.04 9.03
N SER A 187 13.89 -6.82 8.21
CA SER A 187 13.33 -7.57 7.10
C SER A 187 12.70 -8.89 7.54
N ALA A 188 11.57 -9.22 6.96
CA ALA A 188 11.09 -10.58 6.87
C ALA A 188 11.93 -11.34 5.82
N ALA A 189 12.35 -12.54 6.17
CA ALA A 189 13.37 -13.36 5.52
C ALA A 189 13.21 -13.57 4.00
N THR A 190 14.34 -13.70 3.35
CA THR A 190 14.60 -13.99 1.94
C THR A 190 14.02 -15.33 1.48
N SER A 191 13.33 -15.32 0.34
CA SER A 191 12.71 -16.47 -0.31
C SER A 191 13.72 -17.33 -1.06
N THR A 192 13.75 -18.62 -0.75
CA THR A 192 14.34 -19.67 -1.60
C THR A 192 13.23 -20.51 -2.21
N LYS A 193 13.33 -20.78 -3.52
CA LYS A 193 12.46 -21.71 -4.26
C LYS A 193 12.46 -23.08 -3.58
N ALA A 194 11.28 -23.57 -3.16
CA ALA A 194 11.14 -24.96 -2.79
C ALA A 194 9.71 -25.48 -3.02
N SER A 195 9.54 -26.25 -4.09
CA SER A 195 8.44 -27.19 -4.20
C SER A 195 8.77 -28.41 -3.30
N GLY A 196 7.85 -28.83 -2.44
CA GLY A 196 8.03 -29.98 -1.56
C GLY A 196 8.66 -29.71 -0.20
N LYS A 197 8.84 -28.44 0.20
CA LYS A 197 9.35 -28.10 1.54
C LYS A 197 8.40 -28.60 2.64
N GLN A 198 8.96 -29.30 3.60
CA GLN A 198 8.22 -29.78 4.78
C GLN A 198 7.84 -28.60 5.66
N ILE A 199 6.55 -28.51 6.03
CA ILE A 199 6.02 -27.45 6.88
C ILE A 199 5.96 -27.94 8.33
N ILE A 200 5.20 -29.03 8.57
CA ILE A 200 4.98 -29.58 9.92
C ILE A 200 4.61 -31.06 9.80
N LYS A 201 4.93 -31.88 10.82
CA LYS A 201 4.40 -33.23 10.93
C LYS A 201 2.89 -33.16 11.15
N LEU A 202 2.14 -33.99 10.42
CA LEU A 202 0.68 -34.03 10.51
C LEU A 202 0.18 -34.40 11.92
N SER A 203 0.97 -35.20 12.69
CA SER A 203 0.68 -35.53 14.09
C SER A 203 0.69 -34.31 15.01
N ASN A 204 1.48 -33.27 14.68
CA ASN A 204 1.62 -32.08 15.50
C ASN A 204 0.55 -31.01 15.18
N LEU A 205 -0.25 -31.22 14.13
CA LEU A 205 -1.33 -30.32 13.76
C LEU A 205 -2.68 -30.98 14.09
N LYS A 206 -3.28 -30.64 15.22
CA LYS A 206 -4.60 -31.14 15.63
C LYS A 206 -5.71 -30.66 14.70
N VAL A 207 -6.82 -31.39 14.59
CA VAL A 207 -8.01 -30.94 13.86
C VAL A 207 -8.55 -29.68 14.51
N GLY A 208 -8.82 -28.63 13.71
CA GLY A 208 -9.23 -27.32 14.18
C GLY A 208 -8.09 -26.39 14.60
N ALA A 209 -6.83 -26.88 14.57
CA ALA A 209 -5.66 -26.06 14.88
C ALA A 209 -5.07 -25.41 13.62
N THR A 210 -4.32 -24.33 13.86
CA THR A 210 -3.55 -23.61 12.84
C THR A 210 -2.05 -23.71 13.14
N TYR A 211 -1.24 -23.53 12.09
CA TYR A 211 0.20 -23.42 12.19
C TYR A 211 0.68 -22.31 11.23
N ASN A 212 1.41 -21.34 11.75
CA ASN A 212 1.96 -20.25 10.95
C ASN A 212 3.30 -20.69 10.35
N PHE A 213 3.50 -20.40 9.07
CA PHE A 213 4.75 -20.67 8.36
C PHE A 213 5.03 -19.58 7.33
N THR A 214 6.21 -19.61 6.74
CA THR A 214 6.54 -18.75 5.61
C THR A 214 6.48 -19.57 4.32
N HIS A 215 5.59 -19.17 3.41
CA HIS A 215 5.48 -19.80 2.08
C HIS A 215 6.76 -19.60 1.29
N SER A 216 7.43 -20.69 0.95
CA SER A 216 8.80 -20.65 0.42
C SER A 216 8.90 -20.03 -0.98
N ALA A 217 7.89 -20.20 -1.83
CA ALA A 217 7.91 -19.67 -3.18
C ALA A 217 7.73 -18.12 -3.25
N GLN A 218 7.04 -17.55 -2.28
CA GLN A 218 6.70 -16.12 -2.27
C GLN A 218 7.31 -15.35 -1.08
N GLY A 219 7.86 -16.06 -0.09
CA GLY A 219 8.38 -15.43 1.14
C GLY A 219 7.31 -14.80 2.03
N VAL A 220 6.04 -15.11 1.78
CA VAL A 220 4.91 -14.47 2.47
C VAL A 220 4.54 -15.24 3.74
N PRO A 221 4.10 -14.57 4.82
CA PRO A 221 3.50 -15.23 5.95
C PRO A 221 2.25 -15.99 5.50
N ALA A 222 2.13 -17.21 5.99
CA ALA A 222 1.08 -18.14 5.64
C ALA A 222 0.56 -18.87 6.88
N VAL A 223 -0.68 -19.31 6.81
CA VAL A 223 -1.34 -20.08 7.87
C VAL A 223 -1.84 -21.40 7.31
N LEU A 224 -1.48 -22.47 7.99
CA LEU A 224 -1.98 -23.82 7.76
C LEU A 224 -3.16 -24.08 8.69
N PHE A 225 -4.24 -24.66 8.20
CA PHE A 225 -5.43 -25.03 8.96
C PHE A 225 -5.81 -26.47 8.69
N ARG A 226 -6.05 -27.26 9.75
CA ARG A 226 -6.49 -28.64 9.64
C ARG A 226 -7.96 -28.79 9.97
N THR A 227 -8.72 -29.37 9.03
CA THR A 227 -10.12 -29.79 9.22
C THR A 227 -10.21 -31.31 9.31
N LYS A 228 -11.40 -31.85 9.58
CA LYS A 228 -11.67 -33.30 9.46
C LYS A 228 -11.50 -33.80 8.02
N SER A 229 -11.74 -32.92 7.02
CA SER A 229 -11.66 -33.25 5.58
C SER A 229 -10.27 -33.08 4.97
N GLY A 230 -9.31 -32.45 5.68
CA GLY A 230 -7.97 -32.26 5.15
C GLY A 230 -7.21 -31.11 5.75
N VAL A 231 -6.13 -30.73 5.07
CA VAL A 231 -5.27 -29.62 5.44
C VAL A 231 -5.34 -28.57 4.35
N PHE A 232 -5.48 -27.32 4.75
CA PHE A 232 -5.59 -26.15 3.87
C PHE A 232 -4.59 -25.10 4.31
N ALA A 233 -4.07 -24.34 3.36
CA ALA A 233 -3.19 -23.22 3.65
C ALA A 233 -3.64 -21.95 2.90
N TYR A 234 -3.45 -20.81 3.58
CA TYR A 234 -3.77 -19.50 3.06
C TYR A 234 -2.60 -18.55 3.29
N SER A 235 -2.45 -17.57 2.41
CA SER A 235 -1.65 -16.41 2.73
C SER A 235 -2.20 -15.74 3.99
N ALA A 236 -1.35 -15.42 4.93
CA ALA A 236 -1.74 -14.67 6.13
C ALA A 236 -1.75 -13.14 5.87
N ILE A 237 -1.70 -12.72 4.61
CA ILE A 237 -1.76 -11.31 4.22
C ILE A 237 -3.22 -10.92 4.02
N CYS A 238 -3.68 -9.95 4.81
CA CYS A 238 -5.02 -9.38 4.73
C CYS A 238 -5.26 -8.75 3.36
N THR A 239 -6.34 -9.15 2.72
CA THR A 239 -6.72 -8.68 1.38
C THR A 239 -7.27 -7.25 1.34
N HIS A 240 -7.38 -6.58 2.50
CA HIS A 240 -7.73 -5.16 2.57
C HIS A 240 -6.50 -4.26 2.30
N GLN A 241 -5.48 -4.31 3.18
CA GLN A 241 -4.30 -3.45 3.10
C GLN A 241 -3.00 -4.17 3.52
N GLY A 242 -2.92 -5.48 3.34
CA GLY A 242 -1.68 -6.24 3.47
C GLY A 242 -1.21 -6.55 4.90
N CYS A 243 -1.95 -6.19 5.95
CA CYS A 243 -1.60 -6.53 7.33
C CYS A 243 -1.64 -8.05 7.55
N THR A 244 -0.78 -8.57 8.43
CA THR A 244 -0.78 -9.99 8.75
C THR A 244 -1.98 -10.36 9.63
N VAL A 245 -2.78 -11.33 9.18
CA VAL A 245 -3.88 -11.89 9.94
C VAL A 245 -3.39 -12.93 10.95
N THR A 246 -4.07 -13.02 12.09
CA THR A 246 -3.77 -13.99 13.15
C THR A 246 -5.01 -14.82 13.48
N TYR A 247 -4.82 -16.08 13.84
CA TYR A 247 -5.92 -16.95 14.23
C TYR A 247 -6.40 -16.64 15.64
N SER A 248 -7.71 -16.48 15.78
CA SER A 248 -8.39 -16.35 17.08
C SER A 248 -9.03 -17.69 17.44
N ALA A 249 -8.57 -18.34 18.50
CA ALA A 249 -9.14 -19.60 18.98
C ALA A 249 -10.59 -19.44 19.48
N THR A 250 -10.94 -18.25 19.98
CA THR A 250 -12.29 -17.94 20.50
C THR A 250 -13.31 -17.86 19.38
N SER A 251 -13.03 -17.08 18.32
CA SER A 251 -13.96 -16.95 17.18
C SER A 251 -13.74 -18.00 16.08
N LYS A 252 -12.62 -18.73 16.12
CA LYS A 252 -12.16 -19.67 15.07
C LYS A 252 -11.93 -19.01 13.71
N LEU A 253 -11.70 -17.70 13.69
CA LEU A 253 -11.48 -16.89 12.50
C LEU A 253 -10.05 -16.35 12.46
N LEU A 254 -9.56 -16.06 11.26
CA LEU A 254 -8.34 -15.31 11.04
C LEU A 254 -8.70 -13.82 11.08
N LYS A 255 -8.13 -13.07 12.02
CA LYS A 255 -8.45 -11.65 12.26
C LYS A 255 -7.31 -10.75 11.83
N CYS A 256 -7.65 -9.69 11.12
CA CYS A 256 -6.72 -8.62 10.78
C CYS A 256 -6.73 -7.54 11.88
N PRO A 257 -5.59 -7.26 12.53
CA PRO A 257 -5.55 -6.30 13.62
C PRO A 257 -5.69 -4.83 13.16
N CYS A 258 -5.46 -4.55 11.87
CA CYS A 258 -5.45 -3.18 11.38
C CYS A 258 -6.84 -2.57 11.24
N HIS A 259 -7.78 -3.30 10.60
CA HIS A 259 -9.11 -2.75 10.29
C HIS A 259 -10.23 -3.76 10.57
N GLY A 260 -9.96 -4.80 11.37
CA GLY A 260 -10.98 -5.73 11.83
C GLY A 260 -11.54 -6.68 10.76
N ALA A 261 -10.86 -6.87 9.61
CA ALA A 261 -11.27 -7.89 8.67
C ALA A 261 -11.12 -9.28 9.29
N GLU A 262 -12.13 -10.13 9.10
CA GLU A 262 -12.17 -11.49 9.59
C GLU A 262 -12.38 -12.48 8.45
N PHE A 263 -11.66 -13.59 8.47
CA PHE A 263 -11.70 -14.59 7.43
C PHE A 263 -11.93 -15.97 8.04
N ASP A 264 -12.78 -16.77 7.42
CA ASP A 264 -13.08 -18.12 7.87
C ASP A 264 -12.18 -19.16 7.14
N PRO A 265 -11.19 -19.75 7.83
CA PRO A 265 -10.31 -20.73 7.24
C PRO A 265 -11.02 -22.06 6.91
N ALA A 266 -12.18 -22.35 7.53
CA ALA A 266 -12.93 -23.56 7.28
C ALA A 266 -13.72 -23.50 5.97
N THR A 267 -14.10 -22.30 5.53
CA THR A 267 -14.90 -22.08 4.31
C THR A 267 -14.07 -21.54 3.14
N GLY A 268 -12.80 -21.84 3.11
CA GLY A 268 -11.93 -21.45 1.98
C GLY A 268 -11.26 -20.10 2.11
N GLY A 269 -11.09 -19.58 3.33
CA GLY A 269 -10.48 -18.28 3.61
C GLY A 269 -11.39 -17.10 3.24
N LYS A 270 -12.72 -17.32 3.16
CA LYS A 270 -13.67 -16.26 2.84
C LYS A 270 -13.66 -15.15 3.87
N ALA A 271 -13.73 -13.91 3.42
CA ALA A 271 -13.98 -12.77 4.30
C ALA A 271 -15.43 -12.84 4.82
N VAL A 272 -15.59 -12.77 6.15
CA VAL A 272 -16.90 -12.86 6.81
C VAL A 272 -17.29 -11.55 7.49
N THR A 273 -16.30 -10.71 7.81
CA THR A 273 -16.51 -9.40 8.45
C THR A 273 -15.40 -8.44 8.02
N GLY A 274 -15.72 -7.16 7.99
CA GLY A 274 -14.76 -6.07 7.82
C GLY A 274 -14.71 -5.47 6.41
N PRO A 275 -13.71 -4.63 6.14
CA PRO A 275 -13.69 -3.75 4.98
C PRO A 275 -13.30 -4.45 3.66
N THR A 276 -13.08 -5.77 3.66
CA THR A 276 -12.80 -6.54 2.43
C THR A 276 -13.80 -7.67 2.26
N GLN A 277 -14.10 -8.02 1.02
CA GLN A 277 -14.89 -9.20 0.64
C GLN A 277 -14.04 -10.25 -0.08
N THR A 278 -12.78 -9.93 -0.35
CA THR A 278 -11.84 -10.82 -1.05
C THR A 278 -11.35 -11.88 -0.09
N PRO A 279 -11.45 -13.18 -0.42
CA PRO A 279 -10.92 -14.25 0.40
C PRO A 279 -9.37 -14.18 0.45
N LEU A 280 -8.79 -14.79 1.48
CA LEU A 280 -7.34 -14.99 1.54
C LEU A 280 -6.89 -15.90 0.40
N ALA A 281 -5.75 -15.57 -0.21
CA ALA A 281 -5.18 -16.38 -1.29
C ALA A 281 -4.83 -17.78 -0.79
N LYS A 282 -5.27 -18.81 -1.51
CA LYS A 282 -4.97 -20.21 -1.20
C LYS A 282 -3.53 -20.55 -1.56
N ILE A 283 -2.86 -21.29 -0.68
CA ILE A 283 -1.54 -21.85 -0.91
C ILE A 283 -1.70 -23.35 -1.09
N LYS A 284 -1.08 -23.91 -2.13
CA LYS A 284 -1.13 -25.34 -2.39
C LYS A 284 -0.28 -26.09 -1.37
N VAL A 285 -0.89 -27.03 -0.67
CA VAL A 285 -0.22 -27.93 0.27
C VAL A 285 -0.71 -29.36 0.06
N ALA A 286 0.12 -30.32 0.36
CA ALA A 286 -0.20 -31.74 0.29
C ALA A 286 0.32 -32.49 1.52
N VAL A 287 -0.31 -33.60 1.86
CA VAL A 287 0.22 -34.52 2.86
C VAL A 287 1.04 -35.60 2.15
N LYS A 288 2.34 -35.64 2.42
CA LYS A 288 3.26 -36.66 1.91
C LYS A 288 3.85 -37.46 3.08
N GLY A 289 3.40 -38.72 3.24
CA GLY A 289 3.74 -39.53 4.41
C GLY A 289 3.28 -38.87 5.72
N ALA A 290 4.19 -38.66 6.65
CA ALA A 290 3.90 -38.04 7.94
C ALA A 290 3.93 -36.51 7.94
N TRP A 291 4.22 -35.86 6.80
CA TRP A 291 4.46 -34.40 6.70
C TRP A 291 3.43 -33.70 5.84
N VAL A 292 3.09 -32.51 6.27
CA VAL A 292 2.47 -31.48 5.40
C VAL A 292 3.58 -30.77 4.67
N VAL A 293 3.49 -30.70 3.35
CA VAL A 293 4.49 -30.08 2.48
C VAL A 293 3.85 -29.03 1.58
N GLU A 294 4.63 -28.05 1.15
CA GLU A 294 4.24 -27.14 0.05
C GLU A 294 4.19 -27.91 -1.27
N ALA A 295 3.15 -27.66 -2.11
CA ALA A 295 2.90 -28.40 -3.36
C ALA A 295 3.03 -27.52 -4.61
#